data_87207638a2710bda524aec9f5d53fbe6
#
_entry.id   87207638a2710bda524aec9f5d53fbe6
#
_cell.length_a   1.000
_cell.length_b   1.000
_cell.length_c   1.000
_cell.angle_alpha   90.00
_cell.angle_beta   90.00
_cell.angle_gamma   90.00
#
_symmetry.space_group_name_H-M   'P 1'
#
loop_
_entity.id
_entity.type
_entity.pdbx_description
1 polymer ?
#
loop_
_entity_poly.entity_id
_entity_poly.type
_entity_poly.pdbx_seq_one_letter_code
_entity_poly.pdbx_strand_id
1 'polypeptide(L)'
;MNNLNSLVLEGTLEGNATMNDKTANAIIAVNCSYINSKCEEVTETSHFTIEAYSKLADLLLKFGKSGRGIRLVGKLKQVNDSIIIVTEHIEFKPDSNN
;
A
#
# COMPACT_ATOMS: atom_id res chain seq x y z
N MET A 1 13.95 17.01 -15.86
CA MET A 1 14.37 16.81 -14.47
C MET A 1 13.18 16.35 -13.62
N ASN A 2 13.39 15.34 -12.78
CA ASN A 2 12.32 14.87 -11.91
C ASN A 2 12.48 15.47 -10.52
N ASN A 3 11.38 15.87 -9.94
CA ASN A 3 11.38 16.25 -8.54
C ASN A 3 11.42 14.99 -7.67
N LEU A 4 11.90 15.14 -6.46
CA LEU A 4 11.93 14.03 -5.52
C LEU A 4 10.49 13.62 -5.16
N ASN A 5 10.22 12.34 -5.31
CA ASN A 5 8.89 11.78 -5.02
C ASN A 5 9.09 10.33 -4.64
N SER A 6 9.24 10.07 -3.35
CA SER A 6 9.51 8.72 -2.86
C SER A 6 8.92 8.58 -1.47
N LEU A 7 8.34 7.42 -1.21
CA LEU A 7 7.78 7.13 0.10
C LEU A 7 8.01 5.67 0.47
N VAL A 8 7.96 5.40 1.76
CA VAL A 8 7.97 4.05 2.31
C VAL A 8 6.69 3.89 3.11
N LEU A 9 5.98 2.79 2.85
CA LEU A 9 4.70 2.57 3.49
C LEU A 9 4.62 1.13 3.97
N GLU A 10 4.01 0.95 5.13
CA GLU A 10 3.82 -0.37 5.73
C GLU A 10 2.38 -0.48 6.19
N GLY A 11 1.76 -1.61 5.91
CA GLY A 11 0.38 -1.81 6.32
C GLY A 11 -0.10 -3.19 5.96
N THR A 12 -1.41 -3.33 5.92
CA THR A 12 -2.08 -4.60 5.67
C THR A 12 -2.99 -4.46 4.46
N LEU A 13 -2.95 -5.45 3.58
CA LEU A 13 -3.83 -5.43 2.41
C LEU A 13 -5.28 -5.65 2.83
N GLU A 14 -6.14 -4.82 2.28
CA GLU A 14 -7.56 -4.92 2.51
C GLU A 14 -8.19 -5.48 1.25
N GLY A 15 -8.56 -6.74 1.31
CA GLY A 15 -9.02 -7.46 0.13
C GLY A 15 -7.85 -8.00 -0.68
N ASN A 16 -8.18 -8.83 -1.65
CA ASN A 16 -7.17 -9.44 -2.52
C ASN A 16 -6.78 -8.45 -3.61
N ALA A 17 -5.52 -8.53 -4.04
CA ALA A 17 -5.07 -7.76 -5.20
C ALA A 17 -5.80 -8.25 -6.46
N THR A 18 -6.08 -7.32 -7.36
CA THR A 18 -6.75 -7.63 -8.62
C THR A 18 -5.90 -7.13 -9.78
N MET A 19 -6.10 -7.79 -10.93
CA MET A 19 -5.40 -7.42 -12.15
C MET A 19 -6.37 -6.73 -13.08
N ASN A 20 -5.97 -5.56 -13.58
CA ASN A 20 -6.73 -4.84 -14.57
C ASN A 20 -5.79 -4.52 -15.72
N ASP A 21 -5.98 -5.23 -16.83
CA ASP A 21 -5.07 -5.17 -17.96
C ASP A 21 -3.70 -5.72 -17.52
N LYS A 22 -2.64 -4.92 -17.52
CA LYS A 22 -1.32 -5.37 -17.09
C LYS A 22 -0.92 -4.75 -15.77
N THR A 23 -1.86 -4.19 -15.06
CA THR A 23 -1.63 -3.47 -13.81
C THR A 23 -2.33 -4.19 -12.67
N ALA A 24 -1.58 -4.48 -11.61
CA ALA A 24 -2.18 -5.03 -10.40
C ALA A 24 -2.51 -3.88 -9.46
N ASN A 25 -3.68 -3.98 -8.82
CA ASN A 25 -4.19 -2.97 -7.90
C ASN A 25 -4.56 -3.60 -6.59
N ALA A 26 -4.33 -2.88 -5.51
CA ALA A 26 -4.73 -3.33 -4.17
C ALA A 26 -4.95 -2.10 -3.30
N ILE A 27 -5.61 -2.33 -2.17
CA ILE A 27 -5.79 -1.28 -1.16
C ILE A 27 -5.00 -1.68 0.06
N ILE A 28 -4.16 -0.76 0.54
CA ILE A 28 -3.39 -0.97 1.77
C ILE A 28 -4.01 -0.12 2.88
N ALA A 29 -4.22 -0.75 4.03
CA ALA A 29 -4.70 -0.06 5.23
C ALA A 29 -3.51 0.23 6.12
N VAL A 30 -3.36 1.48 6.51
CA VAL A 30 -2.24 1.94 7.32
C VAL A 30 -2.79 2.53 8.61
N ASN A 31 -2.37 1.97 9.74
CA ASN A 31 -2.80 2.45 11.05
C ASN A 31 -1.80 3.47 11.58
N CYS A 32 -2.31 4.52 12.18
CA CYS A 32 -1.50 5.54 12.81
C CYS A 32 -2.13 5.90 14.14
N SER A 33 -1.32 5.90 15.19
CA SER A 33 -1.78 6.30 16.52
C SER A 33 -1.05 7.54 16.97
N TYR A 34 -1.78 8.42 17.63
CA TYR A 34 -1.18 9.65 18.15
C TYR A 34 -1.93 10.08 19.40
N ILE A 35 -1.29 11.01 20.15
CA ILE A 35 -1.90 11.60 21.34
C ILE A 35 -2.49 12.95 20.94
N ASN A 36 -3.79 13.13 21.19
CA ASN A 36 -4.45 14.37 20.84
C ASN A 36 -4.26 15.43 21.93
N SER A 37 -4.88 16.60 21.75
CA SER A 37 -4.72 17.71 22.68
C SER A 37 -5.32 17.43 24.05
N LYS A 38 -6.19 16.43 24.16
CA LYS A 38 -6.77 16.03 25.43
C LYS A 38 -6.02 14.90 26.11
N CYS A 39 -4.81 14.61 25.63
CA CYS A 39 -3.96 13.53 26.13
C CYS A 39 -4.58 12.15 25.98
N GLU A 40 -5.45 11.99 24.97
CA GLU A 40 -6.07 10.71 24.66
C GLU A 40 -5.37 10.07 23.47
N GLU A 41 -5.19 8.76 23.52
CA GLU A 41 -4.65 8.03 22.38
C GLU A 41 -5.73 7.85 21.33
N VAL A 42 -5.42 8.27 20.11
CA VAL A 42 -6.33 8.16 18.97
C VAL A 42 -5.67 7.32 17.90
N THR A 43 -6.40 6.34 17.38
CA THR A 43 -5.93 5.50 16.28
C THR A 43 -6.77 5.78 15.05
N GLU A 44 -6.09 6.07 13.94
CA GLU A 44 -6.73 6.30 12.66
C GLU A 44 -6.22 5.30 11.64
N THR A 45 -7.10 4.89 10.75
CA THR A 45 -6.73 4.00 9.66
C THR A 45 -6.94 4.73 8.35
N SER A 46 -5.88 4.78 7.54
CA SER A 46 -5.94 5.37 6.21
C SER A 46 -5.87 4.28 5.18
N HIS A 47 -6.57 4.48 4.07
CA HIS A 47 -6.62 3.50 2.99
C HIS A 47 -6.04 4.14 1.74
N PHE A 48 -5.09 3.47 1.13
CA PHE A 48 -4.44 3.97 -0.08
C PHE A 48 -4.52 2.92 -1.18
N THR A 49 -4.76 3.39 -2.39
CA THR A 49 -4.72 2.52 -3.55
C THR A 49 -3.28 2.44 -4.05
N ILE A 50 -2.80 1.21 -4.23
CA ILE A 50 -1.46 0.99 -4.77
C ILE A 50 -1.58 0.30 -6.13
N GLU A 51 -0.62 0.60 -7.00
CA GLU A 51 -0.53 -0.02 -8.31
C GLU A 51 0.86 -0.61 -8.48
N ALA A 52 0.91 -1.74 -9.19
CA ALA A 52 2.17 -2.37 -9.52
C ALA A 52 2.15 -2.81 -10.97
N TYR A 53 3.32 -2.81 -11.60
CA TYR A 53 3.46 -3.14 -13.01
C TYR A 53 4.48 -4.25 -13.20
N SER A 54 4.38 -4.94 -14.33
CA SER A 54 5.37 -5.94 -14.74
C SER A 54 5.54 -7.03 -13.68
N LYS A 55 6.77 -7.30 -13.28
CA LYS A 55 7.05 -8.36 -12.31
C LYS A 55 6.45 -8.06 -10.95
N LEU A 56 6.38 -6.79 -10.55
CA LEU A 56 5.76 -6.42 -9.29
C LEU A 56 4.26 -6.70 -9.33
N ALA A 57 3.62 -6.52 -10.49
CA ALA A 57 2.21 -6.84 -10.62
C ALA A 57 1.98 -8.33 -10.41
N ASP A 58 2.84 -9.16 -10.98
CA ASP A 58 2.73 -10.61 -10.81
C ASP A 58 2.91 -11.01 -9.34
N LEU A 59 3.89 -10.41 -8.66
CA LEU A 59 4.13 -10.69 -7.26
C LEU A 59 2.94 -10.25 -6.39
N LEU A 60 2.43 -9.06 -6.66
CA LEU A 60 1.31 -8.54 -5.89
C LEU A 60 0.08 -9.42 -6.07
N LEU A 61 -0.18 -9.84 -7.30
CA LEU A 61 -1.33 -10.70 -7.56
C LEU A 61 -1.18 -12.06 -6.89
N LYS A 62 0.03 -12.62 -6.91
CA LYS A 62 0.27 -13.95 -6.37
C LYS A 62 0.22 -13.97 -4.85
N PHE A 63 0.84 -13.01 -4.20
CA PHE A 63 0.98 -13.00 -2.74
C PHE A 63 0.08 -11.99 -2.04
N GLY A 64 -0.56 -11.10 -2.80
CA GLY A 64 -1.35 -10.01 -2.21
C GLY A 64 -2.76 -10.43 -1.86
N LYS A 65 -2.89 -11.18 -0.79
CA LYS A 65 -4.18 -11.65 -0.30
C LYS A 65 -4.66 -10.78 0.86
N SER A 66 -5.96 -10.78 1.08
CA SER A 66 -6.56 -10.02 2.15
C SER A 66 -5.91 -10.36 3.49
N GLY A 67 -5.54 -9.35 4.24
CA GLY A 67 -4.92 -9.51 5.55
C GLY A 67 -3.40 -9.63 5.53
N ARG A 68 -2.79 -9.68 4.34
CA ARG A 68 -1.34 -9.82 4.24
C ARG A 68 -0.65 -8.51 4.59
N GLY A 69 0.33 -8.58 5.49
CA GLY A 69 1.17 -7.42 5.79
C GLY A 69 2.20 -7.20 4.69
N ILE A 70 2.41 -5.95 4.33
CA ILE A 70 3.39 -5.60 3.31
C ILE A 70 4.12 -4.33 3.72
N ARG A 71 5.31 -4.17 3.16
CA ARG A 71 6.09 -2.92 3.19
C ARG A 71 6.47 -2.62 1.76
N LEU A 72 6.27 -1.38 1.35
CA LEU A 72 6.58 -1.01 -0.02
C LEU A 72 7.33 0.30 -0.08
N VAL A 73 8.06 0.46 -1.17
CA VAL A 73 8.64 1.74 -1.58
C VAL A 73 7.93 2.14 -2.86
N GLY A 74 7.53 3.39 -2.93
CA GLY A 74 6.82 3.85 -4.10
C GLY A 74 6.86 5.36 -4.23
N LYS A 75 6.03 5.85 -5.11
CA LYS A 75 5.89 7.28 -5.36
C LYS A 75 4.43 7.61 -5.56
N LEU A 76 4.08 8.85 -5.30
CA LEU A 76 2.72 9.34 -5.48
C LEU A 76 2.48 9.70 -6.93
N LYS A 77 1.27 9.42 -7.41
CA LYS A 77 0.86 9.76 -8.76
C LYS A 77 -0.59 10.22 -8.70
N GLN A 78 -0.88 11.30 -9.41
CA GLN A 78 -2.24 11.79 -9.52
C GLN A 78 -2.89 11.21 -10.77
N VAL A 79 -4.06 10.61 -10.59
CA VAL A 79 -4.86 10.08 -11.68
C VAL A 79 -6.24 10.70 -11.53
N ASN A 80 -6.57 11.58 -12.46
CA ASN A 80 -7.78 12.40 -12.36
C ASN A 80 -7.75 13.18 -11.05
N ASP A 81 -8.73 13.03 -10.17
CA ASP A 81 -8.77 13.72 -8.89
C ASP A 81 -8.27 12.87 -7.74
N SER A 82 -7.75 11.70 -8.04
CA SER A 82 -7.31 10.76 -7.02
C SER A 82 -5.79 10.65 -7.00
N ILE A 83 -5.26 10.31 -5.83
CA ILE A 83 -3.83 10.07 -5.68
C ILE A 83 -3.64 8.59 -5.40
N ILE A 84 -2.76 7.97 -6.17
CA ILE A 84 -2.41 6.57 -6.00
C ILE A 84 -0.91 6.45 -5.73
N ILE A 85 -0.52 5.30 -5.23
CA ILE A 85 0.88 5.00 -4.97
C ILE A 85 1.34 4.01 -6.02
N VAL A 86 2.33 4.42 -6.81
CA VAL A 86 2.96 3.52 -7.79
C VAL A 86 4.09 2.80 -7.07
N THR A 87 4.01 1.48 -7.05
CA THR A 87 4.91 0.65 -6.28
C THR A 87 6.19 0.41 -7.06
N GLU A 88 7.34 0.61 -6.39
CA GLU A 88 8.65 0.36 -6.98
C GLU A 88 9.32 -0.87 -6.36
N HIS A 89 8.92 -1.22 -5.14
CA HIS A 89 9.47 -2.37 -4.43
C HIS A 89 8.46 -2.84 -3.40
N ILE A 90 8.29 -4.15 -3.25
CA ILE A 90 7.37 -4.72 -2.27
C ILE A 90 8.08 -5.81 -1.49
N GLU A 91 7.87 -5.80 -0.18
CA GLU A 91 8.25 -6.92 0.68
C GLU A 91 6.98 -7.43 1.36
N PHE A 92 6.77 -8.72 1.26
CA PHE A 92 5.64 -9.34 1.95
C PHE A 92 6.12 -9.83 3.31
N LYS A 93 5.45 -9.39 4.36
CA LYS A 93 5.80 -9.82 5.70
C LYS A 93 5.45 -11.29 5.88
N PRO A 94 6.15 -12.00 6.76
CA PRO A 94 5.80 -13.38 7.03
C PRO A 94 4.34 -13.47 7.46
N ASP A 95 3.70 -14.54 7.01
CA ASP A 95 2.33 -14.79 7.40
C ASP A 95 2.31 -15.07 8.90
N SER A 96 1.56 -14.25 9.64
CA SER A 96 1.52 -14.37 11.09
C SER A 96 0.74 -15.58 11.55
N ASN A 97 0.17 -16.29 10.63
CA ASN A 97 -0.75 -17.37 10.90
C ASN A 97 -0.05 -18.70 10.75
N ASN A 98 0.80 -19.02 11.68
CA ASN A 98 1.49 -20.31 11.67
C ASN A 98 1.28 -21.06 12.92
#